data_671f4ba1e0a8ec9f96d142e4239992b0
#
_entry.id   671f4ba1e0a8ec9f96d142e4239992b0
#
_cell.length_a   1.000
_cell.length_b   1.000
_cell.length_c   1.000
_cell.angle_alpha   90.00
_cell.angle_beta   90.00
_cell.angle_gamma   90.00
#
_symmetry.space_group_name_H-M   'P 1'
#
loop_
_entity.id
_entity.type
_entity.pdbx_description
1 polymer ?
#
loop_
_entity_poly.entity_id
_entity_poly.type
_entity_poly.pdbx_seq_one_letter_code
_entity_poly.pdbx_strand_id
1 'polypeptide(L)'
;KKVAALLDAKKAKDVEAIDINGLTTIGDYFVVASGSSTSQTKALADEVEEKLSQLGVEPKRVEGYNSAAWILLDYSDVIVHVFLEEAREFYSLDRLWADAPRVDLSDVLTQD
;
A
#
# COMPACT_ATOMS: atom_id res chain seq x y z
N LYS A 1 -5.24 -0.71 9.00
CA LYS A 1 -6.13 0.43 8.68
C LYS A 1 -5.44 1.77 8.74
N LYS A 2 -4.46 1.92 9.63
CA LYS A 2 -3.75 3.19 9.74
C LYS A 2 -3.04 3.57 8.44
N VAL A 3 -2.37 2.61 7.81
CA VAL A 3 -1.68 2.85 6.56
C VAL A 3 -2.67 3.26 5.47
N ALA A 4 -3.82 2.57 5.40
CA ALA A 4 -4.85 2.90 4.42
C ALA A 4 -5.37 4.32 4.63
N ALA A 5 -5.58 4.73 5.88
CA ALA A 5 -6.02 6.08 6.19
C ALA A 5 -4.98 7.13 5.77
N LEU A 6 -3.69 6.85 5.99
CA LEU A 6 -2.63 7.75 5.57
C LEU A 6 -2.60 7.93 4.06
N LEU A 7 -2.74 6.83 3.32
CA LEU A 7 -2.76 6.86 1.86
C LEU A 7 -3.97 7.64 1.34
N ASP A 8 -5.14 7.38 1.92
CA ASP A 8 -6.36 8.09 1.53
C ASP A 8 -6.24 9.59 1.77
N ALA A 9 -5.65 9.98 2.90
CA ALA A 9 -5.47 11.40 3.23
C ALA A 9 -4.61 12.13 2.19
N LYS A 10 -3.74 11.40 1.50
CA LYS A 10 -2.89 11.94 0.43
C LYS A 10 -3.48 11.69 -0.97
N LYS A 11 -4.77 11.38 -1.04
CA LYS A 11 -5.49 11.24 -2.30
C LYS A 11 -5.05 10.04 -3.14
N ALA A 12 -4.57 8.98 -2.50
CA ALA A 12 -4.27 7.74 -3.20
C ALA A 12 -5.56 7.16 -3.79
N LYS A 13 -5.43 6.48 -4.91
CA LYS A 13 -6.57 5.85 -5.59
C LYS A 13 -6.59 4.36 -5.30
N ASP A 14 -7.79 3.79 -5.31
CA ASP A 14 -8.00 2.34 -5.21
C ASP A 14 -7.25 1.73 -4.03
N VAL A 15 -7.41 2.33 -2.85
CA VAL A 15 -6.78 1.83 -1.63
C VAL A 15 -7.50 0.56 -1.18
N GLU A 16 -6.75 -0.53 -1.03
CA GLU A 16 -7.28 -1.80 -0.57
C GLU A 16 -6.36 -2.39 0.49
N ALA A 17 -6.94 -3.07 1.47
CA ALA A 17 -6.19 -3.87 2.43
C ALA A 17 -6.63 -5.33 2.25
N ILE A 18 -5.67 -6.21 2.07
CA ILE A 18 -5.89 -7.61 1.75
C ILE A 18 -5.34 -8.47 2.88
N ASP A 19 -6.17 -9.33 3.43
CA ASP A 19 -5.76 -10.28 4.46
C ASP A 19 -5.11 -11.48 3.76
N ILE A 20 -3.79 -11.60 3.92
CA ILE A 20 -3.02 -12.68 3.32
C ILE A 20 -2.53 -13.68 4.37
N ASN A 21 -2.99 -13.54 5.60
CA ASN A 21 -2.64 -14.45 6.68
C ASN A 21 -3.14 -15.86 6.33
N GLY A 22 -2.23 -16.82 6.42
CA GLY A 22 -2.58 -18.19 6.07
C GLY A 22 -2.39 -18.55 4.59
N LEU A 23 -2.19 -17.55 3.73
CA LEU A 23 -1.95 -17.78 2.30
C LEU A 23 -0.47 -17.70 1.96
N THR A 24 0.30 -17.01 2.78
CA THR A 24 1.73 -16.81 2.57
C THR A 24 2.41 -16.53 3.90
N THR A 25 3.72 -16.74 3.94
CA THR A 25 4.53 -16.40 5.11
C THR A 25 5.20 -15.02 5.00
N ILE A 26 4.92 -14.29 3.93
CA ILE A 26 5.54 -12.98 3.68
C ILE A 26 5.07 -11.93 4.69
N GLY A 27 3.82 -11.99 5.08
CA GLY A 27 3.22 -11.04 6.02
C GLY A 27 1.77 -11.38 6.27
N ASP A 28 1.09 -10.56 7.06
CA ASP A 28 -0.30 -10.78 7.41
C ASP A 28 -1.25 -10.01 6.49
N TYR A 29 -0.83 -8.84 6.03
CA TYR A 29 -1.67 -7.96 5.21
C TYR A 29 -0.87 -7.32 4.10
N PHE A 30 -1.52 -7.15 2.95
CA PHE A 30 -1.07 -6.22 1.92
C PHE A 30 -1.96 -4.98 1.99
N VAL A 31 -1.35 -3.80 1.89
CA VAL A 31 -2.10 -2.57 1.67
C VAL A 31 -1.66 -2.06 0.30
N VAL A 32 -2.59 -1.91 -0.62
CA VAL A 32 -2.32 -1.58 -2.01
C VAL A 32 -3.00 -0.28 -2.35
N ALA A 33 -2.29 0.60 -3.00
CA ALA A 33 -2.82 1.88 -3.44
C ALA A 33 -2.18 2.32 -4.73
N SER A 34 -2.79 3.26 -5.42
CA SER A 34 -2.28 3.76 -6.69
C SER A 34 -2.11 5.27 -6.65
N GLY A 35 -1.13 5.75 -7.41
CA GLY A 35 -0.91 7.16 -7.67
C GLY A 35 -0.94 7.44 -9.16
N SER A 36 -1.30 8.66 -9.52
CA SER A 36 -1.46 9.05 -10.93
C SER A 36 -0.14 9.49 -11.57
N SER A 37 0.88 9.74 -10.79
CA SER A 37 2.19 10.16 -11.29
C SER A 37 3.30 9.59 -10.41
N THR A 38 4.52 9.59 -10.92
CA THR A 38 5.68 9.14 -10.13
C THR A 38 5.92 10.06 -8.94
N SER A 39 5.65 11.34 -9.08
CA SER A 39 5.73 12.27 -7.95
C SER A 39 4.74 11.90 -6.87
N GLN A 40 3.52 11.51 -7.25
CA GLN A 40 2.51 11.11 -6.28
C GLN A 40 2.86 9.79 -5.60
N THR A 41 3.32 8.79 -6.35
CA THR A 41 3.69 7.51 -5.74
C THR A 41 4.79 7.69 -4.71
N LYS A 42 5.80 8.51 -5.01
CA LYS A 42 6.86 8.83 -4.06
C LYS A 42 6.31 9.57 -2.84
N ALA A 43 5.42 10.54 -3.05
CA ALA A 43 4.81 11.28 -1.95
C ALA A 43 3.99 10.37 -1.04
N LEU A 44 3.26 9.41 -1.61
CA LEU A 44 2.49 8.44 -0.84
C LEU A 44 3.41 7.56 0.02
N ALA A 45 4.49 7.05 -0.58
CA ALA A 45 5.45 6.24 0.16
C ALA A 45 6.13 7.04 1.27
N ASP A 46 6.52 8.28 0.97
CA ASP A 46 7.15 9.16 1.95
C ASP A 46 6.22 9.45 3.13
N GLU A 47 4.94 9.66 2.85
CA GLU A 47 3.95 9.94 3.89
C GLU A 47 3.81 8.75 4.84
N VAL A 48 3.69 7.55 4.30
CA VAL A 48 3.57 6.34 5.11
C VAL A 48 4.82 6.16 5.97
N GLU A 49 5.99 6.28 5.35
CA GLU A 49 7.26 6.08 6.06
C GLU A 49 7.44 7.12 7.16
N GLU A 50 7.18 8.38 6.85
CA GLU A 50 7.33 9.47 7.83
C GLU A 50 6.39 9.31 9.02
N LYS A 51 5.10 9.06 8.75
CA LYS A 51 4.10 8.98 9.82
C LYS A 51 4.33 7.76 10.70
N LEU A 52 4.69 6.62 10.11
CA LEU A 52 4.99 5.43 10.91
C LEU A 52 6.28 5.60 11.69
N SER A 53 7.27 6.29 11.13
CA SER A 53 8.51 6.59 11.85
C SER A 53 8.24 7.42 13.10
N GLN A 54 7.31 8.37 13.03
CA GLN A 54 6.91 9.18 14.18
C GLN A 54 6.29 8.31 15.29
N LEU A 55 5.76 7.16 14.94
CA LEU A 55 5.21 6.19 15.89
C LEU A 55 6.21 5.14 16.32
N GLY A 56 7.47 5.26 15.89
CA GLY A 56 8.52 4.32 16.23
C GLY A 56 8.55 3.09 15.34
N VAL A 57 7.85 3.12 14.19
CA VAL A 57 7.77 1.97 13.27
C VAL A 57 8.57 2.29 12.01
N GLU A 58 9.61 1.49 11.76
CA GLU A 58 10.46 1.66 10.59
C GLU A 58 10.33 0.47 9.65
N PRO A 59 10.41 0.66 8.32
CA PRO A 59 10.33 -0.45 7.40
C PRO A 59 11.61 -1.29 7.43
N LYS A 60 11.48 -2.58 7.24
CA LYS A 60 12.65 -3.46 7.08
C LYS A 60 13.36 -3.19 5.76
N ARG A 61 12.60 -2.87 4.73
CA ARG A 61 13.12 -2.55 3.40
C ARG A 61 12.17 -1.64 2.67
N VAL A 62 12.75 -0.85 1.76
CA VAL A 62 12.00 -0.06 0.80
C VAL A 62 12.58 -0.40 -0.56
N GLU A 63 11.75 -0.83 -1.50
CA GLU A 63 12.19 -1.19 -2.83
C GLU A 63 11.40 -0.42 -3.88
N GLY A 64 12.05 -0.15 -5.01
CA GLY A 64 11.40 0.45 -6.17
C GLY A 64 11.17 1.96 -6.07
N TYR A 65 11.71 2.62 -5.05
CA TYR A 65 11.47 4.06 -4.84
C TYR A 65 11.93 4.90 -6.03
N ASN A 66 13.10 4.58 -6.58
CA ASN A 66 13.67 5.41 -7.66
C ASN A 66 12.85 5.33 -8.95
N SER A 67 12.36 4.14 -9.31
CA SER A 67 11.53 4.00 -10.50
C SER A 67 10.11 4.53 -10.26
N ALA A 68 9.65 4.44 -9.02
CA ALA A 68 8.35 4.94 -8.58
C ALA A 68 7.13 4.28 -9.25
N ALA A 69 7.33 3.28 -10.09
CA ALA A 69 6.23 2.57 -10.72
C ALA A 69 5.59 1.55 -9.77
N TRP A 70 6.39 0.99 -8.89
CA TRP A 70 5.94 0.04 -7.87
C TRP A 70 6.88 0.17 -6.67
N ILE A 71 6.43 0.89 -5.64
CA ILE A 71 7.19 1.09 -4.42
C ILE A 71 6.67 0.13 -3.37
N LEU A 72 7.58 -0.64 -2.77
CA LEU A 72 7.25 -1.60 -1.74
C LEU A 72 7.86 -1.16 -0.42
N LEU A 73 7.03 -1.10 0.62
CA LEU A 73 7.46 -0.81 1.99
C LEU A 73 7.18 -2.03 2.85
N ASP A 74 8.21 -2.70 3.30
CA ASP A 74 8.08 -3.96 4.06
C ASP A 74 8.17 -3.68 5.56
N TYR A 75 7.03 -3.82 6.24
CA TYR A 75 6.92 -3.65 7.70
C TYR A 75 6.76 -4.99 8.42
N SER A 76 7.10 -6.09 7.81
CA SER A 76 6.96 -7.45 8.32
C SER A 76 5.52 -7.96 8.33
N ASP A 77 4.68 -7.42 9.21
CA ASP A 77 3.27 -7.84 9.29
C ASP A 77 2.45 -7.27 8.15
N VAL A 78 2.83 -6.08 7.72
CA VAL A 78 2.12 -5.36 6.66
C VAL A 78 3.11 -4.99 5.58
N ILE A 79 2.77 -5.31 4.35
CA ILE A 79 3.56 -4.92 3.19
C ILE A 79 2.73 -3.93 2.38
N VAL A 80 3.27 -2.73 2.22
CA VAL A 80 2.59 -1.65 1.52
C VAL A 80 3.07 -1.63 0.07
N HIS A 81 2.13 -1.66 -0.87
CA HIS A 81 2.41 -1.58 -2.30
C HIS A 81 1.81 -0.29 -2.84
N VAL A 82 2.65 0.60 -3.34
CA VAL A 82 2.20 1.83 -3.99
C VAL A 82 2.55 1.73 -5.46
N PHE A 83 1.53 1.69 -6.29
CA PHE A 83 1.70 1.52 -7.74
C PHE A 83 1.38 2.82 -8.48
N LEU A 84 2.12 3.07 -9.55
CA LEU A 84 1.63 3.95 -10.59
C LEU A 84 0.41 3.24 -11.21
N GLU A 85 -0.66 3.96 -11.51
CA GLU A 85 -1.91 3.36 -11.99
C GLU A 85 -1.69 2.37 -13.14
N GLU A 86 -0.86 2.73 -14.10
CA GLU A 86 -0.56 1.90 -15.25
C GLU A 86 0.14 0.60 -14.83
N ALA A 87 1.06 0.69 -13.86
CA ALA A 87 1.79 -0.46 -13.38
C ALA A 87 0.91 -1.42 -12.59
N ARG A 88 -0.03 -0.89 -11.81
CA ARG A 88 -0.96 -1.73 -11.04
C ARG A 88 -1.77 -2.63 -11.95
N GLU A 89 -2.26 -2.06 -13.04
CA GLU A 89 -2.99 -2.82 -14.03
C GLU A 89 -2.10 -3.89 -14.67
N PHE A 90 -0.86 -3.53 -14.98
CA PHE A 90 0.09 -4.43 -15.63
C PHE A 90 0.45 -5.62 -14.73
N TYR A 91 0.78 -5.35 -13.45
CA TYR A 91 1.22 -6.42 -12.54
C TYR A 91 0.08 -7.26 -11.99
N SER A 92 -1.14 -6.74 -12.01
CA SER A 92 -2.34 -7.52 -11.67
C SER A 92 -2.30 -8.21 -10.31
N LEU A 93 -1.75 -7.54 -9.28
CA LEU A 93 -1.74 -8.08 -7.93
C LEU A 93 -3.15 -8.38 -7.42
N ASP A 94 -4.11 -7.54 -7.82
CA ASP A 94 -5.51 -7.75 -7.45
C ASP A 94 -6.03 -9.10 -7.93
N ARG A 95 -5.60 -9.52 -9.11
CA ARG A 95 -5.99 -10.82 -9.67
C ARG A 95 -5.30 -11.96 -8.94
N LEU A 96 -4.02 -11.79 -8.61
CA LEU A 96 -3.25 -12.81 -7.92
C LEU A 96 -3.85 -13.14 -6.55
N TRP A 97 -4.37 -12.12 -5.86
CA TRP A 97 -4.95 -12.28 -4.54
C TRP A 97 -6.48 -12.12 -4.55
N ALA A 98 -7.12 -12.43 -5.68
CA ALA A 98 -8.56 -12.20 -5.87
C ALA A 98 -9.41 -12.94 -4.83
N ASP A 99 -8.97 -14.12 -4.40
CA ASP A 99 -9.70 -14.94 -3.43
C ASP A 99 -9.39 -14.57 -1.98
N ALA A 100 -8.42 -13.70 -1.74
CA ALA A 100 -8.07 -13.31 -0.38
C ALA A 100 -9.11 -12.35 0.19
N PRO A 101 -9.44 -12.48 1.48
CA PRO A 101 -10.40 -11.55 2.10
C PRO A 101 -9.90 -10.11 2.05
N ARG A 102 -10.82 -9.19 1.79
CA ARG A 102 -10.54 -7.76 1.84
C ARG A 102 -10.93 -7.23 3.22
N VAL A 103 -10.07 -6.39 3.79
CA VAL A 103 -10.38 -5.70 5.04
C VAL A 103 -11.35 -4.57 4.73
N ASP A 104 -12.40 -4.44 5.53
CA ASP A 104 -13.35 -3.34 5.37
C ASP A 104 -12.69 -2.03 5.77
N LEU A 105 -12.57 -1.11 4.83
CA LEU A 105 -11.96 0.21 5.02
C LEU A 105 -12.98 1.34 5.00
N SER A 106 -14.28 1.02 5.02
CA SER A 106 -15.33 2.02 4.91
C SER A 106 -15.27 3.08 6.02
N ASP A 107 -14.68 2.73 7.18
CA ASP A 107 -14.54 3.65 8.30
C ASP A 107 -13.32 4.57 8.21
N VAL A 108 -12.41 4.33 7.26
CA VAL A 108 -11.18 5.14 7.14
C VAL A 108 -11.02 5.80 5.78
N LEU A 109 -11.71 5.34 4.75
CA LEU A 109 -11.59 5.91 3.41
C LEU A 109 -12.60 7.03 3.19
N THR A 110 -12.14 8.07 2.50
CA THR A 110 -13.02 9.17 2.10
C THR A 110 -13.90 8.70 0.95
N GLN A 111 -15.20 9.00 1.03
CA GLN A 111 -16.13 8.66 -0.03
C GLN A 111 -16.50 9.92 -0.81
N ASP A 112 -16.31 9.86 -2.11
CA ASP A 112 -16.62 10.96 -3.00
C ASP A 112 -17.88 10.66 -3.79
#